data_4e147e6fc311bad182e727afef08c76d
#
_entry.id   4e147e6fc311bad182e727afef08c76d
#
_cell.length_a   1.000
_cell.length_b   1.000
_cell.length_c   1.000
_cell.angle_alpha   90.00
_cell.angle_beta   90.00
_cell.angle_gamma   90.00
#
_symmetry.space_group_name_H-M   'P 1'
#
loop_
_entity.id
_entity.type
_entity.pdbx_description
1 polymer ?
#
loop_
_entity_poly.entity_id
_entity_poly.type
_entity_poly.pdbx_seq_one_letter_code
_entity_poly.pdbx_strand_id
1 'polypeptide(L)'
;KEVLELLEKIKDEICGIKIGLQYISQRSPGDIRELSKFNKPIFYDGKFFDINNTVVNSIKALKGLNISYATVHLLNGEETLTNAAVISKELSIKLIGVSILTSFSDHDLKKLGFLDNVEKQVERLIKIADKAGLHGVVCSPHEVKIVKNILICRVRKMLCTNLIH
;
A
#
# COMPACT_ATOMS: atom_id res chain seq x y z
N LYS A 1 -2.63 -24.59 0.74
CA LYS A 1 -1.83 -25.63 1.42
C LYS A 1 -0.34 -25.32 1.27
N GLU A 2 0.20 -25.22 0.05
CA GLU A 2 1.62 -24.96 -0.24
C GLU A 2 2.18 -23.69 0.44
N VAL A 3 1.41 -22.57 0.45
CA VAL A 3 1.84 -21.32 1.08
C VAL A 3 2.04 -21.49 2.60
N LEU A 4 1.14 -22.21 3.28
CA LEU A 4 1.25 -22.44 4.71
C LEU A 4 2.43 -23.35 5.04
N GLU A 5 2.66 -24.37 4.21
CA GLU A 5 3.81 -25.27 4.34
C GLU A 5 5.15 -24.53 4.12
N LEU A 6 5.17 -23.60 3.16
CA LEU A 6 6.33 -22.74 2.94
C LEU A 6 6.57 -21.82 4.15
N LEU A 7 5.52 -21.13 4.60
CA LEU A 7 5.61 -20.22 5.74
C LEU A 7 6.08 -20.93 7.01
N GLU A 8 5.64 -22.16 7.25
CA GLU A 8 6.11 -22.95 8.41
C GLU A 8 7.61 -23.19 8.38
N LYS A 9 8.18 -23.38 7.18
CA LYS A 9 9.63 -23.60 7.02
C LYS A 9 10.47 -22.36 7.21
N ILE A 10 9.93 -21.16 6.86
CA ILE A 10 10.69 -19.90 6.82
C ILE A 10 10.26 -18.87 7.86
N LYS A 11 9.30 -19.19 8.74
CA LYS A 11 8.71 -18.23 9.69
C LYS A 11 9.75 -17.51 10.56
N ASP A 12 10.81 -18.18 10.92
CA ASP A 12 11.84 -17.62 11.78
C ASP A 12 12.83 -16.71 11.02
N GLU A 13 12.87 -16.84 9.69
CA GLU A 13 13.74 -16.06 8.80
C GLU A 13 13.07 -14.80 8.25
N ILE A 14 11.73 -14.64 8.42
CA ILE A 14 10.98 -13.52 7.84
C ILE A 14 10.49 -12.54 8.91
N CYS A 15 10.47 -11.25 8.56
CA CYS A 15 9.93 -10.18 9.41
C CYS A 15 8.44 -9.87 9.17
N GLY A 16 7.83 -10.38 8.10
CA GLY A 16 6.43 -10.14 7.76
C GLY A 16 6.00 -10.91 6.52
N ILE A 17 4.70 -10.94 6.27
CA ILE A 17 4.07 -11.63 5.14
C ILE A 17 3.38 -10.60 4.26
N LYS A 18 3.75 -10.51 2.98
CA LYS A 18 3.04 -9.67 2.01
C LYS A 18 2.15 -10.54 1.12
N ILE A 19 0.88 -10.18 1.03
CA ILE A 19 -0.09 -10.78 0.12
C ILE A 19 -0.50 -9.76 -0.94
N GLY A 20 -0.27 -10.09 -2.20
CA GLY A 20 -0.61 -9.24 -3.35
C GLY A 20 -1.91 -9.67 -4.02
N LEU A 21 -2.29 -8.93 -5.08
CA LEU A 21 -3.55 -9.11 -5.80
C LEU A 21 -3.80 -10.56 -6.25
N GLN A 22 -2.78 -11.25 -6.75
CA GLN A 22 -2.91 -12.64 -7.20
C GLN A 22 -3.38 -13.56 -6.06
N TYR A 23 -2.75 -13.45 -4.89
CA TYR A 23 -3.15 -14.23 -3.72
C TYR A 23 -4.56 -13.85 -3.25
N ILE A 24 -4.82 -12.55 -3.12
CA ILE A 24 -6.11 -12.01 -2.66
C ILE A 24 -7.26 -12.47 -3.57
N SER A 25 -7.05 -12.46 -4.89
CA SER A 25 -8.08 -12.86 -5.88
C SER A 25 -8.39 -14.37 -5.87
N GLN A 26 -7.51 -15.19 -5.31
CA GLN A 26 -7.66 -16.64 -5.29
C GLN A 26 -8.10 -17.18 -3.92
N ARG A 27 -8.16 -16.34 -2.89
CA ARG A 27 -8.30 -16.78 -1.50
C ARG A 27 -9.51 -16.14 -0.82
N SER A 28 -10.09 -16.90 0.09
CA SER A 28 -11.15 -16.40 0.96
C SER A 28 -10.59 -15.55 2.12
N PRO A 29 -11.42 -14.73 2.78
CA PRO A 29 -11.03 -14.07 4.03
C PRO A 29 -10.56 -15.04 5.13
N GLY A 30 -11.08 -16.28 5.13
CA GLY A 30 -10.64 -17.35 6.03
C GLY A 30 -9.19 -17.74 5.80
N ASP A 31 -8.79 -17.92 4.55
CA ASP A 31 -7.40 -18.23 4.18
C ASP A 31 -6.43 -17.12 4.61
N ILE A 32 -6.85 -15.85 4.47
CA ILE A 32 -6.04 -14.71 4.90
C ILE A 32 -5.88 -14.71 6.43
N ARG A 33 -6.96 -15.00 7.16
CA ARG A 33 -6.94 -15.09 8.63
C ARG A 33 -6.01 -16.20 9.11
N GLU A 34 -5.88 -17.30 8.37
CA GLU A 34 -4.95 -18.37 8.72
C GLU A 34 -3.48 -17.92 8.77
N LEU A 35 -3.10 -16.89 8.00
CA LEU A 35 -1.73 -16.34 8.03
C LEU A 35 -1.37 -15.74 9.39
N SER A 36 -2.35 -15.31 10.19
CA SER A 36 -2.09 -14.74 11.52
C SER A 36 -1.54 -15.77 12.53
N LYS A 37 -1.66 -17.08 12.25
CA LYS A 37 -1.06 -18.17 13.06
C LYS A 37 0.48 -18.03 13.16
N PHE A 38 1.10 -17.39 12.18
CA PHE A 38 2.55 -17.20 12.15
C PHE A 38 3.05 -16.03 13.01
N ASN A 39 2.15 -15.26 13.63
CA ASN A 39 2.48 -14.10 14.47
C ASN A 39 3.40 -13.07 13.77
N LYS A 40 3.30 -12.94 12.46
CA LYS A 40 4.04 -11.98 11.64
C LYS A 40 3.12 -10.86 11.15
N PRO A 41 3.60 -9.62 11.03
CA PRO A 41 2.84 -8.54 10.41
C PRO A 41 2.39 -8.93 9.00
N ILE A 42 1.09 -8.75 8.69
CA ILE A 42 0.55 -9.01 7.36
C ILE A 42 0.42 -7.68 6.59
N PHE A 43 0.99 -7.64 5.40
CA PHE A 43 0.90 -6.54 4.48
C PHE A 43 -0.06 -6.89 3.33
N TYR A 44 -1.25 -6.29 3.34
CA TYR A 44 -2.29 -6.46 2.34
C TYR A 44 -2.05 -5.49 1.17
N ASP A 45 -1.40 -5.96 0.11
CA ASP A 45 -1.04 -5.15 -1.07
C ASP A 45 -2.15 -5.20 -2.14
N GLY A 46 -3.35 -4.69 -1.77
CA GLY A 46 -4.53 -4.66 -2.63
C GLY A 46 -4.64 -3.43 -3.52
N LYS A 47 -3.83 -2.38 -3.25
CA LYS A 47 -3.83 -1.11 -4.00
C LYS A 47 -5.23 -0.57 -4.23
N PHE A 48 -6.01 -0.42 -3.16
CA PHE A 48 -7.40 0.06 -3.24
C PHE A 48 -7.50 1.31 -4.11
N PHE A 49 -8.28 1.20 -5.20
CA PHE A 49 -8.51 2.29 -6.15
C PHE A 49 -9.94 2.18 -6.69
N ASP A 50 -10.82 3.03 -6.18
CA ASP A 50 -12.24 3.05 -6.52
C ASP A 50 -12.88 4.35 -6.00
N ILE A 51 -14.19 4.53 -6.17
CA ILE A 51 -14.92 5.64 -5.56
C ILE A 51 -14.82 5.60 -4.03
N ASN A 52 -14.93 6.77 -3.40
CA ASN A 52 -14.70 6.97 -1.97
C ASN A 52 -15.39 5.91 -1.07
N ASN A 53 -16.70 5.69 -1.27
CA ASN A 53 -17.45 4.74 -0.46
C ASN A 53 -16.92 3.29 -0.58
N THR A 54 -16.54 2.86 -1.78
CA THR A 54 -15.98 1.52 -2.03
C THR A 54 -14.62 1.37 -1.34
N VAL A 55 -13.72 2.35 -1.47
CA VAL A 55 -12.40 2.31 -0.81
C VAL A 55 -12.54 2.22 0.70
N VAL A 56 -13.37 3.08 1.30
CA VAL A 56 -13.61 3.11 2.75
C VAL A 56 -14.19 1.78 3.24
N ASN A 57 -15.19 1.24 2.55
CA ASN A 57 -15.82 -0.02 2.94
C ASN A 57 -14.89 -1.23 2.72
N SER A 58 -14.06 -1.20 1.68
CA SER A 58 -13.04 -2.24 1.45
C SER A 58 -12.01 -2.28 2.58
N ILE A 59 -11.58 -1.12 3.09
CA ILE A 59 -10.70 -1.06 4.27
C ILE A 59 -11.42 -1.55 5.52
N LYS A 60 -12.70 -1.18 5.73
CA LYS A 60 -13.51 -1.70 6.85
C LYS A 60 -13.63 -3.23 6.81
N ALA A 61 -13.73 -3.82 5.62
CA ALA A 61 -13.83 -5.27 5.44
C ALA A 61 -12.56 -6.03 5.86
N LEU A 62 -11.41 -5.34 6.04
CA LEU A 62 -10.20 -5.93 6.59
C LEU A 62 -10.28 -6.18 8.10
N LYS A 63 -11.33 -5.69 8.78
CA LYS A 63 -11.55 -5.91 10.21
C LYS A 63 -11.54 -7.40 10.55
N GLY A 64 -10.75 -7.79 11.53
CA GLY A 64 -10.65 -9.18 11.98
C GLY A 64 -9.78 -10.10 11.13
N LEU A 65 -9.10 -9.57 10.09
CA LEU A 65 -8.11 -10.32 9.30
C LEU A 65 -6.67 -10.17 9.83
N ASN A 66 -6.47 -9.45 10.93
CA ASN A 66 -5.17 -9.20 11.54
C ASN A 66 -4.15 -8.54 10.58
N ILE A 67 -4.63 -7.63 9.73
CA ILE A 67 -3.81 -6.89 8.78
C ILE A 67 -3.06 -5.76 9.49
N SER A 68 -1.75 -5.69 9.31
CA SER A 68 -0.89 -4.64 9.89
C SER A 68 -0.69 -3.46 8.93
N TYR A 69 -0.67 -3.72 7.63
CA TYR A 69 -0.47 -2.73 6.57
C TYR A 69 -1.41 -2.99 5.41
N ALA A 70 -1.94 -1.94 4.79
CA ALA A 70 -2.72 -2.04 3.55
C ALA A 70 -2.29 -0.93 2.58
N THR A 71 -2.43 -1.15 1.27
CA THR A 71 -2.10 -0.15 0.25
C THR A 71 -3.35 0.49 -0.34
N VAL A 72 -3.26 1.79 -0.62
CA VAL A 72 -4.25 2.58 -1.34
C VAL A 72 -3.56 3.38 -2.44
N HIS A 73 -4.16 3.48 -3.63
CA HIS A 73 -3.58 4.25 -4.72
C HIS A 73 -3.82 5.75 -4.51
N LEU A 74 -2.78 6.58 -4.66
CA LEU A 74 -2.85 8.02 -4.38
C LEU A 74 -3.70 8.80 -5.41
N LEU A 75 -3.97 8.22 -6.57
CA LEU A 75 -4.89 8.79 -7.57
C LEU A 75 -6.37 8.77 -7.14
N ASN A 76 -6.72 8.18 -6.01
CA ASN A 76 -8.05 8.29 -5.42
C ASN A 76 -8.47 9.73 -5.05
N GLY A 77 -7.51 10.65 -4.99
CA GLY A 77 -7.75 12.02 -4.58
C GLY A 77 -7.78 12.23 -3.05
N GLU A 78 -7.60 13.47 -2.63
CA GLU A 78 -7.36 13.85 -1.23
C GLU A 78 -8.51 13.44 -0.30
N GLU A 79 -9.77 13.66 -0.71
CA GLU A 79 -10.94 13.34 0.13
C GLU A 79 -11.02 11.84 0.45
N THR A 80 -10.93 11.00 -0.58
CA THR A 80 -10.97 9.54 -0.41
C THR A 80 -9.82 9.05 0.47
N LEU A 81 -8.62 9.60 0.25
CA LEU A 81 -7.44 9.23 1.03
C LEU A 81 -7.56 9.63 2.50
N THR A 82 -8.14 10.81 2.77
CA THR A 82 -8.38 11.28 4.14
C THR A 82 -9.38 10.37 4.86
N ASN A 83 -10.50 10.05 4.21
CA ASN A 83 -11.50 9.15 4.79
C ASN A 83 -10.93 7.74 5.01
N ALA A 84 -10.15 7.23 4.07
CA ALA A 84 -9.46 5.96 4.17
C ALA A 84 -8.44 5.94 5.33
N ALA A 85 -7.69 7.03 5.54
CA ALA A 85 -6.73 7.16 6.63
C ALA A 85 -7.42 7.15 8.00
N VAL A 86 -8.57 7.82 8.15
CA VAL A 86 -9.36 7.81 9.39
C VAL A 86 -9.78 6.38 9.74
N ILE A 87 -10.42 5.67 8.80
CA ILE A 87 -10.90 4.31 9.03
C ILE A 87 -9.75 3.33 9.29
N SER A 88 -8.64 3.44 8.56
CA SER A 88 -7.50 2.57 8.76
C SER A 88 -6.89 2.75 10.16
N LYS A 89 -6.87 3.98 10.68
CA LYS A 89 -6.40 4.29 12.03
C LYS A 89 -7.31 3.66 13.11
N GLU A 90 -8.63 3.73 12.93
CA GLU A 90 -9.61 3.08 13.84
C GLU A 90 -9.40 1.56 13.91
N LEU A 91 -9.00 0.95 12.80
CA LEU A 91 -8.70 -0.48 12.70
C LEU A 91 -7.26 -0.85 13.09
N SER A 92 -6.44 0.13 13.48
CA SER A 92 -5.00 -0.06 13.74
C SER A 92 -4.21 -0.56 12.52
N ILE A 93 -4.71 -0.33 11.31
CA ILE A 93 -4.06 -0.65 10.05
C ILE A 93 -3.23 0.55 9.59
N LYS A 94 -1.97 0.32 9.25
CA LYS A 94 -1.09 1.34 8.68
C LYS A 94 -1.35 1.45 7.17
N LEU A 95 -2.02 2.54 6.76
CA LEU A 95 -2.34 2.75 5.36
C LEU A 95 -1.15 3.37 4.61
N ILE A 96 -0.75 2.73 3.52
CA ILE A 96 0.41 3.06 2.71
C ILE A 96 -0.04 3.49 1.31
N GLY A 97 0.35 4.69 0.90
CA GLY A 97 0.02 5.25 -0.41
C GLY A 97 0.90 4.67 -1.52
N VAL A 98 0.30 4.29 -2.63
CA VAL A 98 1.00 3.91 -3.86
C VAL A 98 0.91 5.07 -4.84
N SER A 99 2.05 5.59 -5.28
CA SER A 99 2.16 6.71 -6.24
C SER A 99 1.96 6.24 -7.68
N ILE A 100 2.91 6.53 -8.56
CA ILE A 100 2.93 6.01 -9.93
C ILE A 100 3.56 4.61 -9.90
N LEU A 101 2.94 3.67 -10.63
CA LEU A 101 3.48 2.31 -10.73
C LEU A 101 4.83 2.35 -11.45
N THR A 102 5.79 1.58 -10.95
CA THR A 102 7.17 1.55 -11.46
C THR A 102 7.28 1.06 -12.91
N SER A 103 6.22 0.45 -13.46
CA SER A 103 6.12 0.06 -14.85
C SER A 103 5.79 1.22 -15.81
N PHE A 104 5.39 2.40 -15.29
CA PHE A 104 5.03 3.55 -16.11
C PHE A 104 6.25 4.40 -16.44
N SER A 105 6.38 4.76 -17.71
CA SER A 105 7.32 5.77 -18.23
C SER A 105 6.64 7.13 -18.39
N ASP A 106 7.44 8.18 -18.62
CA ASP A 106 6.92 9.51 -18.97
C ASP A 106 6.03 9.48 -20.25
N HIS A 107 6.33 8.57 -21.17
CA HIS A 107 5.54 8.37 -22.36
C HIS A 107 4.15 7.80 -22.05
N ASP A 108 4.09 6.84 -21.10
CA ASP A 108 2.80 6.25 -20.68
C ASP A 108 1.94 7.29 -19.97
N LEU A 109 2.54 8.12 -19.11
CA LEU A 109 1.82 9.22 -18.45
C LEU A 109 1.25 10.22 -19.45
N LYS A 110 2.03 10.60 -20.48
CA LYS A 110 1.54 11.49 -21.54
C LYS A 110 0.37 10.90 -22.31
N LYS A 111 0.40 9.60 -22.63
CA LYS A 111 -0.72 8.91 -23.30
C LYS A 111 -1.98 8.90 -22.43
N LEU A 112 -1.83 8.88 -21.12
CA LEU A 112 -2.94 8.95 -20.16
C LEU A 112 -3.42 10.38 -19.90
N GLY A 113 -2.81 11.39 -20.54
CA GLY A 113 -3.21 12.79 -20.42
C GLY A 113 -2.55 13.52 -19.23
N PHE A 114 -1.55 12.96 -18.57
CA PHE A 114 -0.80 13.67 -17.56
C PHE A 114 0.15 14.70 -18.20
N LEU A 115 0.20 15.90 -17.64
CA LEU A 115 1.03 16.99 -18.16
C LEU A 115 2.48 16.89 -17.69
N ASP A 116 2.70 16.31 -16.54
CA ASP A 116 4.01 16.20 -15.91
C ASP A 116 4.67 14.83 -16.16
N ASN A 117 5.98 14.78 -16.01
CA ASN A 117 6.75 13.56 -15.97
C ASN A 117 6.49 12.75 -14.68
N VAL A 118 6.98 11.51 -14.65
CA VAL A 118 6.81 10.60 -13.50
C VAL A 118 7.27 11.25 -12.21
N GLU A 119 8.43 11.89 -12.20
CA GLU A 119 9.04 12.49 -11.00
C GLU A 119 8.14 13.56 -10.37
N LYS A 120 7.69 14.53 -11.18
CA LYS A 120 6.78 15.60 -10.70
C LYS A 120 5.42 15.06 -10.28
N GLN A 121 4.91 14.05 -10.98
CA GLN A 121 3.64 13.43 -10.61
C GLN A 121 3.76 12.69 -9.29
N VAL A 122 4.84 11.96 -9.06
CA VAL A 122 5.15 11.33 -7.77
C VAL A 122 5.23 12.37 -6.65
N GLU A 123 5.95 13.48 -6.87
CA GLU A 123 6.06 14.57 -5.90
C GLU A 123 4.68 15.11 -5.49
N ARG A 124 3.78 15.36 -6.45
CA ARG A 124 2.40 15.82 -6.16
C ARG A 124 1.62 14.81 -5.35
N LEU A 125 1.68 13.54 -5.73
CA LEU A 125 0.94 12.48 -5.05
C LEU A 125 1.44 12.27 -3.62
N ILE A 126 2.73 12.41 -3.36
CA ILE A 126 3.29 12.31 -2.01
C ILE A 126 2.80 13.47 -1.12
N LYS A 127 2.73 14.70 -1.66
CA LYS A 127 2.15 15.85 -0.92
C LYS A 127 0.68 15.60 -0.54
N ILE A 128 -0.08 14.97 -1.42
CA ILE A 128 -1.48 14.57 -1.13
C ILE A 128 -1.51 13.51 -0.03
N ALA A 129 -0.62 12.52 -0.08
CA ALA A 129 -0.53 11.47 0.94
C ALA A 129 -0.22 12.03 2.33
N ASP A 130 0.71 12.98 2.43
CA ASP A 130 1.06 13.66 3.68
C ASP A 130 -0.13 14.45 4.23
N LYS A 131 -0.78 15.24 3.38
CA LYS A 131 -1.95 16.05 3.75
C LYS A 131 -3.14 15.19 4.20
N ALA A 132 -3.38 14.06 3.52
CA ALA A 132 -4.40 13.09 3.90
C ALA A 132 -4.08 12.29 5.17
N GLY A 133 -2.87 12.39 5.70
CA GLY A 133 -2.46 11.74 6.94
C GLY A 133 -2.19 10.25 6.80
N LEU A 134 -1.76 9.77 5.63
CA LEU A 134 -1.36 8.39 5.43
C LEU A 134 -0.13 8.04 6.29
N HIS A 135 0.00 6.75 6.62
CA HIS A 135 1.12 6.28 7.46
C HIS A 135 2.46 6.27 6.73
N GLY A 136 2.44 6.06 5.43
CA GLY A 136 3.63 5.98 4.59
C GLY A 136 3.30 5.94 3.11
N VAL A 137 4.35 5.80 2.29
CA VAL A 137 4.23 5.65 0.84
C VAL A 137 5.15 4.53 0.35
N VAL A 138 4.76 3.89 -0.74
CA VAL A 138 5.60 3.00 -1.54
C VAL A 138 6.27 3.84 -2.60
N CYS A 139 7.58 3.73 -2.73
CA CYS A 139 8.36 4.42 -3.75
C CYS A 139 9.47 3.54 -4.30
N SER A 140 9.94 3.86 -5.50
CA SER A 140 11.15 3.27 -6.06
C SER A 140 12.41 3.83 -5.37
N PRO A 141 13.57 3.16 -5.45
CA PRO A 141 14.83 3.69 -4.93
C PRO A 141 15.22 5.06 -5.50
N HIS A 142 14.84 5.32 -6.75
CA HIS A 142 15.11 6.61 -7.43
C HIS A 142 14.31 7.76 -6.81
N GLU A 143 13.13 7.49 -6.27
CA GLU A 143 12.21 8.48 -5.69
C GLU A 143 12.50 8.77 -4.21
N VAL A 144 13.36 7.99 -3.57
CA VAL A 144 13.68 8.11 -2.13
C VAL A 144 14.07 9.52 -1.71
N LYS A 145 14.88 10.22 -2.53
CA LYS A 145 15.31 11.60 -2.23
C LYS A 145 14.12 12.56 -2.22
N ILE A 146 13.24 12.45 -3.20
CA ILE A 146 12.03 13.28 -3.32
C ILE A 146 11.12 13.04 -2.12
N VAL A 147 10.86 11.77 -1.82
CA VAL A 147 10.02 11.36 -0.68
C VAL A 147 10.56 11.92 0.63
N LYS A 148 11.86 11.78 0.90
CA LYS A 148 12.49 12.30 2.11
C LYS A 148 12.37 13.81 2.24
N ASN A 149 12.54 14.56 1.14
CA ASN A 149 12.48 16.02 1.16
C ASN A 149 11.05 16.55 1.46
N ILE A 150 10.02 15.80 1.08
CA ILE A 150 8.62 16.19 1.29
C ILE A 150 8.12 15.73 2.67
N LEU A 151 8.49 14.55 3.10
CA LEU A 151 7.94 13.88 4.28
C LEU A 151 8.76 14.10 5.56
N ILE A 152 9.59 15.15 5.62
CA ILE A 152 10.50 15.44 6.75
C ILE A 152 9.79 15.46 8.12
N CYS A 153 8.48 15.71 8.18
CA CYS A 153 7.78 15.94 9.45
C CYS A 153 6.78 14.86 9.90
N ARG A 154 6.28 13.96 9.07
CA ARG A 154 5.13 13.12 9.46
C ARG A 154 5.17 11.65 9.07
N VAL A 155 5.69 11.28 7.93
CA VAL A 155 5.66 9.88 7.47
C VAL A 155 6.82 9.10 8.06
N ARG A 156 6.51 8.24 9.02
CA ARG A 156 7.51 7.51 9.82
C ARG A 156 8.13 6.31 9.10
N LYS A 157 7.60 5.87 7.95
CA LYS A 157 8.13 4.69 7.25
C LYS A 157 7.96 4.80 5.74
N MET A 158 9.05 4.59 5.04
CA MET A 158 9.14 4.43 3.61
C MET A 158 9.36 2.95 3.32
N LEU A 159 8.56 2.39 2.42
CA LEU A 159 8.75 1.03 1.93
C LEU A 159 9.32 1.11 0.52
N CYS A 160 10.61 0.84 0.39
CA CYS A 160 11.22 0.64 -0.92
C CYS A 160 10.86 -0.77 -1.40
N THR A 161 10.18 -0.86 -2.53
CA THR A 161 9.96 -2.13 -3.20
C THR A 161 11.02 -2.31 -4.27
N ASN A 162 12.13 -2.96 -3.93
CA ASN A 162 12.87 -3.72 -4.91
C ASN A 162 12.37 -5.17 -4.79
N LEU A 163 11.44 -5.54 -5.62
CA LEU A 163 11.20 -6.93 -5.93
C LEU A 163 12.33 -7.35 -6.87
N ILE A 164 13.27 -8.08 -6.32
CA ILE A 164 14.17 -8.91 -7.13
C ILE A 164 13.25 -9.93 -7.81
N HIS A 165 13.15 -9.84 -9.13
CA HIS A 165 12.53 -10.87 -9.95
C HIS A 165 13.43 -12.08 -10.02
#